data_a547bec829edaca58e5d54fce6355c64
#
_entry.id   a547bec829edaca58e5d54fce6355c64
#
_cell.length_a   1.000
_cell.length_b   1.000
_cell.length_c   1.000
_cell.angle_alpha   90.00
_cell.angle_beta   90.00
_cell.angle_gamma   90.00
#
_symmetry.space_group_name_H-M   'P 1'
#
loop_
_entity.id
_entity.type
_entity.pdbx_description
1 polymer ?
#
loop_
_entity_poly.entity_id
_entity_poly.type
_entity_poly.pdbx_seq_one_letter_code
_entity_poly.pdbx_strand_id
1 'polypeptide(L)'
;MEAPNGERWDYHVVHFGRIAIAMIVNEDDDTVLMLWRYRFATDQWGYELLGGLVEEGEDPAATAAREAVEESGWAPIGDPEKLISFEPLPGNVTAPVDVFLWRRAEQVGEPTDTEEVGRLEWVPMSQIPDLAQRGELLGSGAVVPLLYYLTTRRFR
;
A
#
# COMPACT_ATOMS: atom_id res chain seq x y z
N MET A 1 23.55 -13.35 15.22
CA MET A 1 23.85 -12.81 13.86
C MET A 1 25.34 -12.88 13.61
N GLU A 2 25.74 -13.18 12.38
CA GLU A 2 27.12 -13.14 11.92
C GLU A 2 27.17 -12.28 10.65
N ALA A 3 28.01 -11.26 10.67
CA ALA A 3 28.21 -10.38 9.53
C ALA A 3 29.09 -11.06 8.46
N PRO A 4 29.10 -10.57 7.21
CA PRO A 4 29.96 -11.07 6.14
C PRO A 4 31.47 -11.00 6.46
N ASN A 5 31.89 -10.15 7.39
CA ASN A 5 33.28 -10.04 7.90
C ASN A 5 33.59 -11.00 9.06
N GLY A 6 32.61 -11.84 9.47
CA GLY A 6 32.76 -12.83 10.56
C GLY A 6 32.51 -12.29 11.96
N GLU A 7 32.22 -11.01 12.14
CA GLU A 7 31.84 -10.46 13.44
C GLU A 7 30.47 -10.98 13.87
N ARG A 8 30.32 -11.24 15.18
CA ARG A 8 29.10 -11.76 15.79
C ARG A 8 28.59 -10.81 16.86
N TRP A 9 27.26 -10.56 16.82
CA TRP A 9 26.58 -9.80 17.87
C TRP A 9 25.12 -10.27 18.01
N ASP A 10 24.50 -9.91 19.13
CA ASP A 10 23.07 -10.08 19.33
C ASP A 10 22.31 -8.97 18.60
N TYR A 11 21.28 -9.37 17.84
CA TYR A 11 20.46 -8.46 17.06
C TYR A 11 19.00 -8.89 17.13
N HIS A 12 18.12 -7.93 17.42
CA HIS A 12 16.69 -8.18 17.49
C HIS A 12 16.03 -7.77 16.16
N VAL A 13 15.30 -8.71 15.57
CA VAL A 13 14.54 -8.50 14.35
C VAL A 13 13.08 -8.85 14.62
N VAL A 14 12.17 -7.97 14.19
CA VAL A 14 10.74 -8.25 14.18
C VAL A 14 10.39 -8.82 12.81
N HIS A 15 9.73 -9.97 12.80
CA HIS A 15 9.26 -10.62 11.58
C HIS A 15 7.75 -10.40 11.43
N PHE A 16 7.37 -9.64 10.41
CA PHE A 16 6.00 -9.56 9.92
C PHE A 16 5.83 -10.45 8.68
N GLY A 17 4.61 -10.76 8.34
CA GLY A 17 4.28 -11.40 7.08
C GLY A 17 4.54 -10.47 5.88
N ARG A 18 4.42 -11.05 4.69
CA ARG A 18 4.41 -10.29 3.43
C ARG A 18 3.15 -9.41 3.37
N ILE A 19 3.28 -8.19 2.88
CA ILE A 19 2.18 -7.25 2.68
C ILE A 19 1.95 -7.09 1.18
N ALA A 20 0.70 -7.13 0.76
CA ALA A 20 0.29 -6.86 -0.61
C ALA A 20 -0.61 -5.62 -0.66
N ILE A 21 -0.30 -4.69 -1.55
CA ILE A 21 -0.99 -3.41 -1.67
C ILE A 21 -1.59 -3.28 -3.07
N ALA A 22 -2.86 -2.86 -3.12
CA ALA A 22 -3.55 -2.47 -4.34
C ALA A 22 -3.45 -0.94 -4.52
N MET A 23 -2.81 -0.51 -5.59
CA MET A 23 -2.88 0.85 -6.09
C MET A 23 -3.87 0.88 -7.25
N ILE A 24 -5.05 1.44 -7.01
CA ILE A 24 -6.11 1.55 -8.02
C ILE A 24 -6.16 3.00 -8.51
N VAL A 25 -5.90 3.19 -9.79
CA VAL A 25 -5.95 4.53 -10.41
C VAL A 25 -7.12 4.61 -11.40
N ASN A 26 -7.72 5.80 -11.49
CA ASN A 26 -8.62 6.16 -12.57
C ASN A 26 -7.85 7.10 -13.49
N GLU A 27 -7.43 6.61 -14.66
CA GLU A 27 -6.62 7.39 -15.61
C GLU A 27 -7.44 8.51 -16.28
N ASP A 28 -8.77 8.35 -16.40
CA ASP A 28 -9.64 9.37 -17.02
C ASP A 28 -9.73 10.64 -16.17
N ASP A 29 -9.76 10.47 -14.84
CA ASP A 29 -9.87 11.57 -13.88
C ASP A 29 -8.52 11.94 -13.22
N ASP A 30 -7.44 11.20 -13.54
CA ASP A 30 -6.11 11.30 -12.90
C ASP A 30 -6.18 11.24 -11.36
N THR A 31 -6.90 10.22 -10.85
CA THR A 31 -7.10 10.00 -9.41
C THR A 31 -6.64 8.63 -8.96
N VAL A 32 -6.41 8.46 -7.65
CA VAL A 32 -6.10 7.20 -6.99
C VAL A 32 -7.06 6.95 -5.84
N LEU A 33 -7.53 5.71 -5.71
CA LEU A 33 -8.39 5.30 -4.61
C LEU A 33 -7.57 5.15 -3.33
N MET A 34 -7.96 5.88 -2.30
CA MET A 34 -7.26 5.90 -1.02
C MET A 34 -8.23 5.87 0.15
N LEU A 35 -7.76 5.37 1.28
CA LEU A 35 -8.48 5.32 2.54
C LEU A 35 -7.88 6.35 3.50
N TRP A 36 -8.68 7.35 3.91
CA TRP A 36 -8.33 8.25 5.01
C TRP A 36 -8.70 7.59 6.32
N ARG A 37 -7.71 7.20 7.12
CA ARG A 37 -7.92 6.46 8.37
C ARG A 37 -7.05 6.96 9.51
N TYR A 38 -7.44 6.57 10.72
CA TYR A 38 -6.67 6.80 11.93
C TYR A 38 -5.81 5.59 12.28
N ARG A 39 -4.53 5.82 12.54
CA ARG A 39 -3.60 4.80 13.05
C ARG A 39 -3.25 5.09 14.51
N PHE A 40 -3.84 4.33 15.42
CA PHE A 40 -3.63 4.49 16.87
C PHE A 40 -2.17 4.29 17.30
N ALA A 41 -1.40 3.45 16.61
CA ALA A 41 0.00 3.19 16.94
C ALA A 41 0.89 4.44 16.80
N THR A 42 0.54 5.37 15.91
CA THR A 42 1.26 6.61 15.67
C THR A 42 0.48 7.86 16.08
N ASP A 43 -0.78 7.68 16.55
CA ASP A 43 -1.72 8.76 16.88
C ASP A 43 -1.90 9.75 15.73
N GLN A 44 -2.13 9.24 14.52
CA GLN A 44 -2.20 10.05 13.31
C GLN A 44 -3.37 9.67 12.40
N TRP A 45 -3.91 10.69 11.74
CA TRP A 45 -4.81 10.56 10.60
C TRP A 45 -4.04 10.76 9.30
N GLY A 46 -4.37 10.00 8.27
CA GLY A 46 -3.80 10.20 6.94
C GLY A 46 -4.30 9.20 5.92
N TYR A 47 -3.78 9.34 4.72
CA TYR A 47 -4.13 8.51 3.57
C TYR A 47 -3.23 7.29 3.47
N GLU A 48 -3.85 6.16 3.19
CA GLU A 48 -3.19 4.90 2.84
C GLU A 48 -3.77 4.32 1.55
N LEU A 49 -2.99 3.50 0.87
CA LEU A 49 -3.47 2.60 -0.17
C LEU A 49 -4.10 1.36 0.48
N LEU A 50 -4.96 0.69 -0.28
CA LEU A 50 -5.66 -0.52 0.17
C LEU A 50 -4.71 -1.71 0.20
N GLY A 51 -4.80 -2.56 1.22
CA GLY A 51 -3.96 -3.76 1.29
C GLY A 51 -3.79 -4.33 2.67
N GLY A 52 -3.27 -5.55 2.71
CA GLY A 52 -3.13 -6.32 3.94
C GLY A 52 -2.05 -7.40 3.89
N LEU A 53 -2.07 -8.26 4.89
CA LEU A 53 -1.14 -9.38 5.01
C LEU A 53 -1.50 -10.51 4.04
N VAL A 54 -0.49 -11.02 3.36
CA VAL A 54 -0.62 -12.21 2.50
C VAL A 54 -0.76 -13.43 3.39
N GLU A 55 -1.87 -14.17 3.23
CA GLU A 55 -2.11 -15.41 3.94
C GLU A 55 -1.21 -16.53 3.42
N GLU A 56 -1.03 -17.59 4.24
CA GLU A 56 -0.21 -18.73 3.85
C GLU A 56 -0.74 -19.42 2.59
N GLY A 57 0.07 -19.45 1.54
CA GLY A 57 -0.28 -20.05 0.24
C GLY A 57 -1.09 -19.14 -0.68
N GLU A 58 -1.43 -17.92 -0.26
CA GLU A 58 -2.11 -16.94 -1.11
C GLU A 58 -1.13 -16.27 -2.09
N ASP A 59 -1.60 -15.96 -3.29
CA ASP A 59 -0.85 -15.14 -4.24
C ASP A 59 -0.94 -13.67 -3.82
N PRO A 60 0.18 -12.92 -3.75
CA PRO A 60 0.16 -11.54 -3.30
C PRO A 60 -0.74 -10.60 -4.12
N ALA A 61 -0.89 -10.83 -5.43
CA ALA A 61 -1.79 -10.02 -6.24
C ALA A 61 -3.26 -10.34 -5.94
N ALA A 62 -3.56 -11.61 -5.65
CA ALA A 62 -4.90 -12.02 -5.20
C ALA A 62 -5.23 -11.42 -3.83
N THR A 63 -4.27 -11.42 -2.89
CA THR A 63 -4.42 -10.73 -1.60
C THR A 63 -4.75 -9.25 -1.81
N ALA A 64 -3.94 -8.52 -2.60
CA ALA A 64 -4.17 -7.11 -2.84
C ALA A 64 -5.56 -6.82 -3.42
N ALA A 65 -6.04 -7.67 -4.34
CA ALA A 65 -7.38 -7.52 -4.92
C ALA A 65 -8.49 -7.83 -3.90
N ARG A 66 -8.32 -8.84 -3.05
CA ARG A 66 -9.26 -9.19 -1.98
C ARG A 66 -9.39 -8.07 -0.96
N GLU A 67 -8.25 -7.58 -0.44
CA GLU A 67 -8.20 -6.47 0.52
C GLU A 67 -8.85 -5.20 -0.04
N ALA A 68 -8.61 -4.90 -1.32
CA ALA A 68 -9.25 -3.77 -1.97
C ALA A 68 -10.79 -3.87 -1.91
N VAL A 69 -11.35 -5.05 -2.14
CA VAL A 69 -12.82 -5.26 -2.03
C VAL A 69 -13.27 -5.13 -0.58
N GLU A 70 -12.57 -5.76 0.36
CA GLU A 70 -12.94 -5.77 1.78
C GLU A 70 -12.89 -4.38 2.41
N GLU A 71 -11.83 -3.62 2.14
CA GLU A 71 -11.63 -2.28 2.69
C GLU A 71 -12.43 -1.17 1.98
N SER A 72 -12.78 -1.36 0.71
CA SER A 72 -13.38 -0.28 -0.09
C SER A 72 -14.68 -0.61 -0.80
N GLY A 73 -15.00 -1.87 -0.98
CA GLY A 73 -16.09 -2.31 -1.85
C GLY A 73 -15.82 -2.13 -3.34
N TRP A 74 -14.56 -1.83 -3.74
CA TRP A 74 -14.15 -1.71 -5.14
C TRP A 74 -13.31 -2.90 -5.58
N ALA A 75 -13.77 -3.60 -6.62
CA ALA A 75 -13.06 -4.72 -7.23
C ALA A 75 -12.16 -4.22 -8.37
N PRO A 76 -10.84 -4.49 -8.32
CA PRO A 76 -9.93 -4.21 -9.43
C PRO A 76 -10.32 -5.01 -10.69
N ILE A 77 -10.21 -4.40 -11.87
CA ILE A 77 -10.55 -5.02 -13.16
C ILE A 77 -9.29 -5.24 -14.00
N GLY A 78 -9.14 -6.46 -14.51
CA GLY A 78 -8.03 -6.88 -15.38
C GLY A 78 -6.83 -7.39 -14.61
N ASP A 79 -5.76 -7.68 -15.36
CA ASP A 79 -4.54 -8.23 -14.78
C ASP A 79 -3.76 -7.14 -14.02
N PRO A 80 -3.19 -7.46 -12.83
CA PRO A 80 -2.37 -6.54 -12.08
C PRO A 80 -1.01 -6.31 -12.77
N GLU A 81 -0.58 -5.04 -12.79
CA GLU A 81 0.83 -4.72 -13.08
C GLU A 81 1.59 -4.68 -11.76
N LYS A 82 2.62 -5.53 -11.59
CA LYS A 82 3.50 -5.41 -10.42
C LYS A 82 4.30 -4.11 -10.52
N LEU A 83 3.96 -3.14 -9.67
CA LEU A 83 4.53 -1.80 -9.73
C LEU A 83 5.92 -1.71 -9.10
N ILE A 84 6.05 -2.18 -7.85
CA ILE A 84 7.28 -2.11 -7.06
C ILE A 84 7.23 -3.12 -5.91
N SER A 85 8.42 -3.54 -5.43
CA SER A 85 8.58 -4.25 -4.15
C SER A 85 9.64 -3.56 -3.31
N PHE A 86 9.47 -3.55 -1.99
CA PHE A 86 10.44 -2.96 -1.08
C PHE A 86 10.32 -3.52 0.34
N GLU A 87 11.35 -3.28 1.15
CA GLU A 87 11.34 -3.52 2.60
C GLU A 87 11.25 -2.17 3.32
N PRO A 88 10.22 -1.94 4.17
CA PRO A 88 10.01 -0.63 4.81
C PRO A 88 11.07 -0.26 5.84
N LEU A 89 11.58 -1.23 6.60
CA LEU A 89 12.53 -1.05 7.69
C LEU A 89 13.59 -2.16 7.71
N PRO A 90 14.43 -2.30 6.66
CA PRO A 90 15.29 -3.48 6.46
C PRO A 90 16.35 -3.69 7.56
N GLY A 91 16.59 -2.69 8.40
CA GLY A 91 17.52 -2.82 9.52
C GLY A 91 16.95 -3.58 10.72
N ASN A 92 15.65 -3.56 10.95
CA ASN A 92 15.05 -4.07 12.18
C ASN A 92 13.81 -4.93 11.99
N VAL A 93 13.18 -4.84 10.83
CA VAL A 93 11.93 -5.51 10.52
C VAL A 93 12.03 -6.21 9.18
N THR A 94 11.53 -7.43 9.10
CA THR A 94 11.25 -8.08 7.82
C THR A 94 9.76 -8.01 7.57
N ALA A 95 9.37 -7.20 6.58
CA ALA A 95 7.97 -7.00 6.18
C ALA A 95 7.95 -6.69 4.67
N PRO A 96 8.27 -7.66 3.80
CA PRO A 96 8.32 -7.40 2.36
C PRO A 96 6.97 -6.92 1.86
N VAL A 97 6.98 -5.81 1.12
CA VAL A 97 5.80 -5.18 0.54
C VAL A 97 5.84 -5.33 -0.97
N ASP A 98 4.77 -5.89 -1.53
CA ASP A 98 4.51 -5.94 -2.97
C ASP A 98 3.35 -5.01 -3.32
N VAL A 99 3.54 -4.14 -4.31
CA VAL A 99 2.50 -3.21 -4.77
C VAL A 99 2.08 -3.56 -6.19
N PHE A 100 0.78 -3.69 -6.37
CA PHE A 100 0.14 -4.01 -7.65
C PHE A 100 -0.72 -2.84 -8.11
N LEU A 101 -0.60 -2.49 -9.38
CA LEU A 101 -1.33 -1.39 -10.02
C LEU A 101 -2.47 -1.94 -10.88
N TRP A 102 -3.67 -1.38 -10.68
CA TRP A 102 -4.81 -1.52 -11.57
C TRP A 102 -5.26 -0.13 -12.06
N ARG A 103 -5.67 -0.07 -13.32
CA ARG A 103 -6.13 1.18 -13.96
C ARG A 103 -7.63 1.29 -14.06
N ARG A 104 -8.33 0.29 -13.57
CA ARG A 104 -9.81 0.26 -13.54
C ARG A 104 -10.27 -0.55 -12.34
N ALA A 105 -11.39 -0.14 -11.79
CA ALA A 105 -12.13 -0.91 -10.80
C ALA A 105 -13.61 -0.63 -10.96
N GLU A 106 -14.43 -1.50 -10.41
CA GLU A 106 -15.88 -1.31 -10.30
C GLU A 106 -16.32 -1.42 -8.85
N GLN A 107 -17.31 -0.64 -8.48
CA GLN A 107 -17.90 -0.77 -7.15
C GLN A 107 -18.83 -1.99 -7.13
N VAL A 108 -18.50 -2.95 -6.29
CA VAL A 108 -19.23 -4.22 -6.14
C VAL A 108 -20.04 -4.29 -4.86
N GLY A 109 -19.84 -3.37 -3.94
CA GLY A 109 -20.56 -3.32 -2.66
C GLY A 109 -20.09 -2.18 -1.76
N GLU A 110 -20.47 -2.29 -0.49
CA GLU A 110 -19.92 -1.47 0.59
C GLU A 110 -18.71 -2.19 1.22
N PRO A 111 -17.81 -1.46 1.88
CA PRO A 111 -16.73 -2.06 2.65
C PRO A 111 -17.26 -3.07 3.67
N THR A 112 -16.62 -4.22 3.79
CA THR A 112 -16.96 -5.25 4.78
C THR A 112 -16.09 -5.17 6.04
N ASP A 113 -14.90 -4.58 5.93
CA ASP A 113 -14.07 -4.26 7.08
C ASP A 113 -14.56 -2.96 7.73
N THR A 114 -15.32 -3.12 8.82
CA THR A 114 -15.90 -2.01 9.59
C THR A 114 -15.07 -1.63 10.82
N GLU A 115 -14.02 -2.38 11.13
CA GLU A 115 -13.15 -2.10 12.29
C GLU A 115 -12.18 -0.94 12.02
N GLU A 116 -11.85 -0.71 10.76
CA GLU A 116 -11.01 0.38 10.34
C GLU A 116 -11.83 1.63 10.02
N VAL A 117 -12.04 2.47 11.04
CA VAL A 117 -12.76 3.75 10.89
C VAL A 117 -12.02 4.65 9.91
N GLY A 118 -12.66 4.95 8.79
CA GLY A 118 -12.07 5.78 7.75
C GLY A 118 -13.10 6.26 6.73
N ARG A 119 -12.64 7.03 5.75
CA ARG A 119 -13.43 7.41 4.58
C ARG A 119 -12.65 7.10 3.32
N LEU A 120 -13.33 6.55 2.34
CA LEU A 120 -12.79 6.27 1.03
C LEU A 120 -12.85 7.52 0.16
N GLU A 121 -11.77 7.82 -0.56
CA GLU A 121 -11.69 8.95 -1.46
C GLU A 121 -10.93 8.62 -2.74
N TRP A 122 -11.39 9.15 -3.86
CA TRP A 122 -10.62 9.26 -5.09
C TRP A 122 -9.79 10.55 -5.03
N VAL A 123 -8.51 10.41 -4.69
CA VAL A 123 -7.60 11.54 -4.47
C VAL A 123 -6.92 11.91 -5.78
N PRO A 124 -6.98 13.19 -6.22
CA PRO A 124 -6.28 13.65 -7.41
C PRO A 124 -4.76 13.42 -7.29
N MET A 125 -4.16 12.84 -8.34
CA MET A 125 -2.72 12.59 -8.39
C MET A 125 -1.88 13.86 -8.23
N SER A 126 -2.42 15.00 -8.63
CA SER A 126 -1.78 16.31 -8.46
C SER A 126 -1.62 16.73 -7.00
N GLN A 127 -2.42 16.18 -6.07
CA GLN A 127 -2.33 16.49 -4.64
C GLN A 127 -1.30 15.63 -3.90
N ILE A 128 -0.88 14.51 -4.47
CA ILE A 128 0.02 13.56 -3.80
C ILE A 128 1.32 14.18 -3.29
N PRO A 129 2.04 15.04 -4.06
CA PRO A 129 3.25 15.69 -3.54
C PRO A 129 3.00 16.57 -2.30
N ASP A 130 1.89 17.30 -2.28
CA ASP A 130 1.54 18.17 -1.15
C ASP A 130 1.10 17.35 0.07
N LEU A 131 0.35 16.26 -0.13
CA LEU A 131 -0.01 15.32 0.94
C LEU A 131 1.25 14.69 1.55
N ALA A 132 2.21 14.27 0.72
CA ALA A 132 3.49 13.74 1.19
C ALA A 132 4.28 14.80 2.00
N GLN A 133 4.34 16.03 1.53
CA GLN A 133 5.05 17.12 2.20
C GLN A 133 4.42 17.46 3.55
N ARG A 134 3.09 17.37 3.69
CA ARG A 134 2.39 17.61 4.96
C ARG A 134 2.41 16.43 5.92
N GLY A 135 2.97 15.27 5.51
CA GLY A 135 2.96 14.05 6.31
C GLY A 135 1.59 13.37 6.40
N GLU A 136 0.70 13.65 5.45
CA GLU A 136 -0.66 13.09 5.40
C GLU A 136 -0.73 11.77 4.61
N LEU A 137 0.36 11.33 3.99
CA LEU A 137 0.51 9.96 3.48
C LEU A 137 1.11 9.10 4.59
N LEU A 138 0.35 8.15 5.12
CA LEU A 138 0.82 7.32 6.22
C LEU A 138 1.66 6.14 5.70
N GLY A 139 2.86 6.07 6.26
CA GLY A 139 3.76 4.96 6.03
C GLY A 139 4.34 4.86 4.61
N SER A 140 5.30 3.97 4.48
CA SER A 140 5.99 3.68 3.21
C SER A 140 5.07 3.03 2.18
N GLY A 141 4.02 2.32 2.63
CA GLY A 141 3.03 1.67 1.78
C GLY A 141 2.23 2.63 0.90
N ALA A 142 2.09 3.91 1.30
CA ALA A 142 1.49 4.96 0.49
C ALA A 142 2.56 5.80 -0.22
N VAL A 143 3.56 6.28 0.52
CA VAL A 143 4.56 7.23 0.00
C VAL A 143 5.36 6.65 -1.16
N VAL A 144 5.90 5.43 -0.99
CA VAL A 144 6.81 4.83 -1.99
C VAL A 144 6.10 4.58 -3.33
N PRO A 145 4.97 3.84 -3.39
CA PRO A 145 4.34 3.54 -4.68
C PRO A 145 3.78 4.79 -5.38
N LEU A 146 3.18 5.72 -4.63
CA LEU A 146 2.60 6.93 -5.21
C LEU A 146 3.68 7.82 -5.84
N LEU A 147 4.77 8.09 -5.13
CA LEU A 147 5.86 8.89 -5.68
C LEU A 147 6.61 8.16 -6.81
N TYR A 148 6.79 6.84 -6.70
CA TYR A 148 7.35 6.03 -7.78
C TYR A 148 6.48 6.11 -9.04
N TYR A 149 5.17 5.92 -8.92
CA TYR A 149 4.24 6.04 -10.05
C TYR A 149 4.28 7.43 -10.69
N LEU A 150 4.24 8.51 -9.89
CA LEU A 150 4.31 9.88 -10.39
C LEU A 150 5.61 10.18 -11.16
N THR A 151 6.73 9.59 -10.74
CA THR A 151 8.01 9.77 -11.42
C THR A 151 8.10 8.96 -12.71
N THR A 152 7.59 7.73 -12.72
CA THR A 152 7.70 6.81 -13.86
C THR A 152 6.69 7.07 -14.97
N ARG A 153 5.46 7.53 -14.63
CA ARG A 153 4.43 7.83 -15.65
C ARG A 153 4.83 8.96 -16.60
N ARG A 154 5.75 9.85 -16.20
CA ARG A 154 6.26 10.94 -17.04
C ARG A 154 7.16 10.48 -18.19
N PHE A 155 7.61 9.23 -18.15
CA PHE A 155 8.51 8.64 -19.13
C PHE A 155 7.83 7.59 -20.03
N ARG A 156 6.52 7.38 -19.86
CA ARG A 156 5.64 6.61 -20.74
C ARG A 156 4.81 7.53 -21.61
#